data_74b09af80bb6347f0b47474d663070f9
#
_entry.id   74b09af80bb6347f0b47474d663070f9
#
_cell.length_a   1.000
_cell.length_b   1.000
_cell.length_c   1.000
_cell.angle_alpha   90.00
_cell.angle_beta   90.00
_cell.angle_gamma   90.00
#
_symmetry.space_group_name_H-M   'P 1'
#
loop_
_entity.id
_entity.type
_entity.pdbx_description
1 polymer ?
#
loop_
_entity_poly.entity_id
_entity_poly.type
_entity_poly.pdbx_seq_one_letter_code
_entity_poly.pdbx_strand_id
1 'polypeptide(L)'
;MSDKVIVLDANILIRAVLGQRVRELILEYAATVQFFAPDVAYADARKYLPALLAKRGVKGAAAMVVLDALESMVRPLALDYYAGLQQQAL
;
A
#
# COMPACT_ATOMS: atom_id res chain seq x y z
N MET A 1 14.77 -13.58 -12.17
CA MET A 1 14.09 -14.03 -10.95
C MET A 1 14.19 -12.95 -9.89
N SER A 2 13.06 -12.56 -9.33
CA SER A 2 13.08 -11.45 -8.38
C SER A 2 13.05 -11.96 -6.96
N ASP A 3 14.11 -11.66 -6.21
CA ASP A 3 14.17 -11.95 -4.78
C ASP A 3 13.94 -10.70 -3.94
N LYS A 4 13.61 -9.58 -4.59
CA LYS A 4 13.40 -8.33 -3.87
C LYS A 4 12.01 -8.29 -3.28
N VAL A 5 11.96 -7.95 -1.99
CA VAL A 5 10.72 -7.74 -1.25
C VAL A 5 10.77 -6.31 -0.70
N ILE A 6 9.73 -5.56 -0.96
CA ILE A 6 9.59 -4.20 -0.44
C ILE A 6 8.33 -4.14 0.41
N VAL A 7 8.48 -3.64 1.63
CA VAL A 7 7.35 -3.45 2.54
C VAL A 7 7.00 -1.97 2.58
N LEU A 8 5.74 -1.68 2.28
CA LEU A 8 5.24 -0.31 2.19
C LEU A 8 4.49 0.07 3.46
N ASP A 9 4.65 1.31 3.89
CA ASP A 9 3.90 1.82 5.03
C ASP A 9 2.58 2.47 4.58
N ALA A 10 1.78 2.91 5.55
CA ALA A 10 0.50 3.54 5.28
C ALA A 10 0.62 4.80 4.43
N ASN A 11 1.68 5.58 4.63
CA ASN A 11 1.89 6.81 3.87
C ASN A 11 2.07 6.52 2.38
N ILE A 12 2.81 5.47 2.05
CA ILE A 12 3.01 5.06 0.66
C ILE A 12 1.70 4.57 0.06
N LEU A 13 0.92 3.78 0.81
CA LEU A 13 -0.39 3.33 0.34
C LEU A 13 -1.31 4.51 0.05
N ILE A 14 -1.34 5.49 0.95
CA ILE A 14 -2.15 6.68 0.77
C ILE A 14 -1.71 7.44 -0.48
N ARG A 15 -0.41 7.61 -0.68
CA ARG A 15 0.13 8.28 -1.87
C ARG A 15 -0.22 7.52 -3.15
N ALA A 16 -0.24 6.19 -3.10
CA ALA A 16 -0.59 5.37 -4.24
C ALA A 16 -2.06 5.56 -4.64
N VAL A 17 -2.93 5.82 -3.67
CA VAL A 17 -4.34 6.09 -3.93
C VAL A 17 -4.55 7.52 -4.44
N LEU A 18 -3.91 8.50 -3.78
CA LEU A 18 -4.10 9.90 -4.11
C LEU A 18 -3.34 10.34 -5.36
N GLY A 19 -2.20 9.73 -5.65
CA GLY A 19 -1.34 10.12 -6.75
C GLY A 19 -1.13 8.98 -7.74
N GLN A 20 -1.21 9.32 -9.02
CA GLN A 20 -1.03 8.35 -10.09
C GLN A 20 0.41 7.85 -10.20
N ARG A 21 1.37 8.70 -9.88
CA ARG A 21 2.78 8.38 -10.07
C ARG A 21 3.27 7.21 -9.22
N VAL A 22 2.88 7.17 -7.96
CA VAL A 22 3.27 6.06 -7.07
C VAL A 22 2.62 4.77 -7.54
N ARG A 23 1.33 4.82 -7.96
CA ARG A 23 0.64 3.66 -8.53
C ARG A 23 1.37 3.12 -9.75
N GLU A 24 1.79 4.01 -10.64
CA GLU A 24 2.49 3.63 -11.86
C GLU A 24 3.83 2.96 -11.54
N LEU A 25 4.55 3.45 -10.53
CA LEU A 25 5.81 2.84 -10.09
C LEU A 25 5.59 1.43 -9.55
N ILE A 26 4.55 1.25 -8.75
CA ILE A 26 4.22 -0.07 -8.20
C ILE A 26 3.89 -1.03 -9.35
N LEU A 27 3.07 -0.60 -10.30
CA LEU A 27 2.71 -1.40 -11.47
C LEU A 27 3.94 -1.75 -12.31
N GLU A 28 4.82 -0.79 -12.51
CA GLU A 28 6.02 -0.99 -13.32
C GLU A 28 6.95 -2.06 -12.74
N TYR A 29 7.11 -2.06 -11.42
CA TYR A 29 8.02 -2.99 -10.76
C TYR A 29 7.34 -4.24 -10.22
N ALA A 30 6.02 -4.38 -10.37
CA ALA A 30 5.28 -5.52 -9.83
C ALA A 30 5.75 -6.87 -10.39
N ALA A 31 6.30 -6.88 -11.60
CA ALA A 31 6.81 -8.11 -12.23
C ALA A 31 8.16 -8.55 -11.65
N THR A 32 8.94 -7.61 -11.10
CA THR A 32 10.31 -7.89 -10.64
C THR A 32 10.49 -7.73 -9.14
N VAL A 33 9.51 -7.14 -8.45
CA VAL A 33 9.56 -6.86 -7.01
C VAL A 33 8.28 -7.35 -6.38
N GLN A 34 8.38 -8.00 -5.23
CA GLN A 34 7.21 -8.36 -4.44
C GLN A 34 6.94 -7.25 -3.44
N PHE A 35 5.75 -6.67 -3.54
CA PHE A 35 5.33 -5.62 -2.62
C PHE A 35 4.42 -6.17 -1.54
N PHE A 36 4.68 -5.79 -0.31
CA PHE A 36 3.88 -6.14 0.86
C PHE A 36 3.59 -4.91 1.69
N ALA A 37 2.53 -4.94 2.45
CA ALA A 37 2.23 -3.91 3.45
C ALA A 37 1.62 -4.58 4.66
N PRO A 38 1.99 -4.15 5.89
CA PRO A 38 1.34 -4.72 7.09
C PRO A 38 -0.16 -4.48 7.07
N ASP A 39 -0.92 -5.39 7.66
CA ASP A 39 -2.38 -5.22 7.79
C ASP A 39 -2.72 -3.89 8.43
N VAL A 40 -1.94 -3.46 9.43
CA VAL A 40 -2.14 -2.18 10.10
C VAL A 40 -1.96 -1.00 9.17
N ALA A 41 -1.09 -1.11 8.15
CA ALA A 41 -0.90 -0.04 7.17
C ALA A 41 -2.16 0.13 6.31
N TYR A 42 -2.81 -0.95 5.92
CA TYR A 42 -4.08 -0.89 5.20
C TYR A 42 -5.19 -0.33 6.09
N ALA A 43 -5.25 -0.75 7.35
CA ALA A 43 -6.23 -0.23 8.29
C ALA A 43 -6.06 1.28 8.47
N ASP A 44 -4.83 1.75 8.63
CA ASP A 44 -4.53 3.17 8.75
C ASP A 44 -4.91 3.93 7.48
N ALA A 45 -4.58 3.38 6.31
CA ALA A 45 -4.93 4.02 5.05
C ALA A 45 -6.45 4.16 4.93
N ARG A 46 -7.22 3.11 5.26
CA ARG A 46 -8.68 3.16 5.21
C ARG A 46 -9.24 4.16 6.21
N LYS A 47 -8.58 4.33 7.33
CA LYS A 47 -9.00 5.28 8.37
C LYS A 47 -8.81 6.73 7.94
N TYR A 48 -7.66 7.04 7.35
CA TYR A 48 -7.29 8.44 7.07
C TYR A 48 -7.69 8.92 5.68
N LEU A 49 -7.81 8.02 4.70
CA LEU A 49 -8.14 8.40 3.33
C LEU A 49 -9.43 9.20 3.19
N PRO A 50 -10.55 8.83 3.86
CA PRO A 50 -11.78 9.60 3.69
C PRO A 50 -11.63 11.08 4.05
N ALA A 51 -10.93 11.38 5.13
CA ALA A 51 -10.69 12.77 5.54
C ALA A 51 -9.81 13.53 4.55
N LEU A 52 -8.76 12.87 4.05
CA LEU A 52 -7.85 13.46 3.06
C LEU A 52 -8.56 13.72 1.72
N LEU A 53 -9.42 12.78 1.31
CA LEU A 53 -10.17 12.92 0.08
C LEU A 53 -11.22 14.01 0.18
N ALA A 54 -11.88 14.14 1.32
CA ALA A 54 -12.84 15.21 1.55
C ALA A 54 -12.18 16.58 1.39
N LYS A 55 -10.95 16.73 1.87
CA LYS A 55 -10.21 17.98 1.71
C LYS A 55 -9.88 18.29 0.26
N ARG A 56 -9.76 17.26 -0.59
CA ARG A 56 -9.44 17.42 -2.02
C ARG A 56 -10.67 17.43 -2.89
N GLY A 57 -11.87 17.28 -2.31
CA GLY A 57 -13.12 17.24 -3.06
C GLY A 57 -13.28 15.97 -3.89
N VAL A 58 -12.61 14.88 -3.53
CA VAL A 58 -12.66 13.61 -4.27
C VAL A 58 -13.62 12.67 -3.56
N LYS A 59 -14.38 11.90 -4.35
CA LYS A 59 -15.32 10.92 -3.80
C LYS A 59 -14.57 9.75 -3.15
N GLY A 60 -14.90 9.49 -1.89
CA GLY A 60 -14.23 8.44 -1.12
C GLY A 60 -14.44 7.04 -1.67
N ALA A 61 -15.60 6.77 -2.28
CA ALA A 61 -15.89 5.44 -2.84
C ALA A 61 -14.91 5.05 -3.95
N ALA A 62 -14.57 5.98 -4.84
CA ALA A 62 -13.62 5.72 -5.92
C ALA A 62 -12.23 5.38 -5.38
N ALA A 63 -11.82 6.09 -4.33
CA ALA A 63 -10.51 5.86 -3.71
C ALA A 63 -10.43 4.50 -3.01
N MET A 64 -11.53 4.07 -2.39
CA MET A 64 -11.57 2.75 -1.75
C MET A 64 -11.44 1.63 -2.78
N VAL A 65 -12.03 1.80 -3.96
CA VAL A 65 -11.86 0.84 -5.06
C VAL A 65 -10.39 0.75 -5.47
N VAL A 66 -9.69 1.87 -5.56
CA VAL A 66 -8.26 1.89 -5.89
C VAL A 66 -7.45 1.19 -4.82
N LEU A 67 -7.75 1.45 -3.54
CA LEU A 67 -7.05 0.80 -2.44
C LEU A 67 -7.25 -0.71 -2.46
N ASP A 68 -8.48 -1.16 -2.71
CA ASP A 68 -8.79 -2.59 -2.82
C ASP A 68 -8.03 -3.22 -4.00
N ALA A 69 -7.91 -2.52 -5.11
CA ALA A 69 -7.14 -2.99 -6.26
C ALA A 69 -5.65 -3.11 -5.92
N LEU A 70 -5.12 -2.21 -5.09
CA LEU A 70 -3.73 -2.28 -4.65
C LEU A 70 -3.44 -3.54 -3.84
N GLU A 71 -4.42 -4.09 -3.11
CA GLU A 71 -4.21 -5.30 -2.31
C GLU A 71 -3.83 -6.51 -3.18
N SER A 72 -4.18 -6.50 -4.46
CA SER A 72 -3.78 -7.58 -5.37
C SER A 72 -2.31 -7.48 -5.79
N MET A 73 -1.72 -6.29 -5.71
CA MET A 73 -0.34 -6.04 -6.09
C MET A 73 0.57 -5.89 -4.88
N VAL A 74 0.06 -5.26 -3.82
CA VAL A 74 0.76 -5.07 -2.54
C VAL A 74 0.04 -5.94 -1.51
N ARG A 75 0.60 -7.11 -1.24
CA ARG A 75 -0.07 -8.11 -0.40
C ARG A 75 -0.07 -7.70 1.06
N PRO A 76 -1.18 -7.86 1.77
CA PRO A 76 -1.20 -7.64 3.21
C PRO A 76 -0.35 -8.68 3.93
N LEU A 77 0.35 -8.25 4.97
CA LEU A 77 1.10 -9.13 5.87
C LEU A 77 0.52 -9.03 7.27
N ALA A 78 0.39 -10.17 7.94
CA ALA A 78 0.05 -10.17 9.35
C ALA A 78 1.16 -9.48 10.15
N LEU A 79 0.78 -8.81 11.23
CA LEU A 79 1.72 -8.03 12.04
C LEU A 79 2.89 -8.88 12.54
N ASP A 80 2.61 -10.11 13.00
CA ASP A 80 3.65 -11.01 13.49
C ASP A 80 4.68 -11.34 12.42
N TYR A 81 4.21 -11.58 11.20
CA TYR A 81 5.09 -11.89 10.09
C TYR A 81 5.93 -10.69 9.69
N TYR A 82 5.33 -9.51 9.70
CA TYR A 82 6.04 -8.27 9.42
C TYR A 82 7.15 -8.01 10.43
N ALA A 83 6.88 -8.23 11.71
CA ALA A 83 7.87 -8.06 12.75
C ALA A 83 9.06 -9.00 12.55
N GLY A 84 8.80 -10.25 12.14
CA GLY A 84 9.84 -11.21 11.83
C GLY A 84 10.71 -10.78 10.66
N LEU A 85 10.11 -10.27 9.59
CA LEU A 85 10.84 -9.75 8.44
C LEU A 85 11.70 -8.55 8.82
N GLN A 86 11.17 -7.67 9.64
CA GLN A 86 11.87 -6.48 10.07
C GLN A 86 13.11 -6.83 10.90
N GLN A 87 13.01 -7.83 11.75
CA GLN A 87 14.13 -8.33 12.53
C GLN A 87 15.21 -8.91 11.62
N GLN A 88 14.82 -9.62 10.58
CA GLN A 88 15.78 -10.20 9.64
C GLN A 88 16.49 -9.13 8.80
N ALA A 89 15.85 -8.02 8.55
CA ALA A 89 16.40 -6.93 7.74
C ALA A 89 17.48 -6.14 8.51
N LEU A 90 17.49 -6.25 9.82
CA LEU A 90 18.48 -5.58 10.64
C LEU A 90 19.73 -6.44 10.80
#